data_e785f440df4287dd5a00ccefca83983a
#
_entry.id   e785f440df4287dd5a00ccefca83983a
#
_cell.length_a   1.000
_cell.length_b   1.000
_cell.length_c   1.000
_cell.angle_alpha   90.00
_cell.angle_beta   90.00
_cell.angle_gamma   90.00
#
_symmetry.space_group_name_H-M   'P 1'
#
loop_
_entity.id
_entity.type
_entity.pdbx_description
1 polymer ?
#
loop_
_entity_poly.entity_id
_entity_poly.type
_entity_poly.pdbx_seq_one_letter_code
_entity_poly.pdbx_strand_id
1 'polypeptide(L)'
;MNRYRFFSLCLGLMCGLHLSAKDYYATDFGVKADGKTLNTSSIQKGIDFVNAQGGGRLVFTAGNYQTGTIYLKSNVTLHLEEGATLLGSTNPWDYEKDPYIRWMSMIFAVKQQNIGITGKGTINGRGFQTANNMVDYIQRGIYEDPLKLGRPNETNRPQNIYFRECENVTIKDITLRDPASWNQTYDQCMN
;
A
#
# COMPACT_ATOMS: atom_id res chain seq x y z
N MET A 1 -48.02 -54.81 2.36
CA MET A 1 -48.12 -53.30 2.55
C MET A 1 -46.70 -52.75 2.59
N ASN A 2 -46.10 -52.44 1.42
CA ASN A 2 -44.73 -51.96 1.31
C ASN A 2 -44.71 -50.43 1.17
N ARG A 3 -44.11 -49.76 2.15
CA ARG A 3 -43.89 -48.30 2.14
C ARG A 3 -42.44 -48.04 1.69
N TYR A 4 -42.23 -47.68 0.40
CA TYR A 4 -40.96 -47.19 -0.11
C TYR A 4 -40.78 -45.73 0.33
N ARG A 5 -39.76 -45.50 1.16
CA ARG A 5 -39.28 -44.12 1.50
C ARG A 5 -38.34 -43.66 0.39
N PHE A 6 -38.78 -42.70 -0.40
CA PHE A 6 -37.90 -41.97 -1.33
C PHE A 6 -36.99 -41.03 -0.51
N PHE A 7 -35.71 -41.35 -0.46
CA PHE A 7 -34.67 -40.43 -0.02
C PHE A 7 -34.28 -39.56 -1.23
N SER A 8 -34.73 -38.29 -1.26
CA SER A 8 -34.30 -37.31 -2.25
C SER A 8 -32.91 -36.78 -1.84
N LEU A 9 -31.87 -37.21 -2.56
CA LEU A 9 -30.50 -36.76 -2.39
C LEU A 9 -30.36 -35.45 -3.16
N CYS A 10 -30.51 -34.30 -2.48
CA CYS A 10 -30.15 -33.01 -3.05
C CYS A 10 -28.61 -32.89 -3.11
N LEU A 11 -28.06 -33.24 -4.27
CA LEU A 11 -26.65 -32.99 -4.58
C LEU A 11 -26.48 -31.51 -4.89
N GLY A 12 -26.13 -30.74 -3.86
CA GLY A 12 -25.78 -29.31 -4.01
C GLY A 12 -24.50 -29.17 -4.81
N LEU A 13 -24.62 -28.80 -6.07
CA LEU A 13 -23.49 -28.44 -6.94
C LEU A 13 -22.92 -27.12 -6.42
N MET A 14 -21.94 -27.18 -5.50
CA MET A 14 -21.13 -26.04 -5.14
C MET A 14 -20.23 -25.72 -6.34
N CYS A 15 -20.76 -24.90 -7.27
CA CYS A 15 -19.95 -24.28 -8.31
C CYS A 15 -19.02 -23.27 -7.62
N GLY A 16 -17.79 -23.69 -7.32
CA GLY A 16 -16.73 -22.79 -6.83
C GLY A 16 -16.45 -21.74 -7.90
N LEU A 17 -17.05 -20.58 -7.76
CA LEU A 17 -16.66 -19.41 -8.54
C LEU A 17 -15.24 -19.08 -8.15
N HIS A 18 -14.25 -19.54 -8.93
CA HIS A 18 -12.92 -18.98 -8.90
C HIS A 18 -13.05 -17.53 -9.41
N LEU A 19 -13.30 -16.58 -8.48
CA LEU A 19 -13.18 -15.17 -8.79
C LEU A 19 -11.68 -14.91 -9.06
N SER A 20 -11.29 -14.93 -10.33
CA SER A 20 -10.01 -14.34 -10.73
C SER A 20 -10.06 -12.88 -10.37
N ALA A 21 -9.08 -12.41 -9.60
CA ALA A 21 -9.01 -10.99 -9.24
C ALA A 21 -8.94 -10.16 -10.53
N LYS A 22 -9.86 -9.21 -10.68
CA LYS A 22 -9.90 -8.34 -11.85
C LYS A 22 -8.73 -7.36 -11.81
N ASP A 23 -8.10 -7.14 -12.96
CA ASP A 23 -7.00 -6.19 -13.11
C ASP A 23 -7.49 -4.82 -13.57
N TYR A 24 -6.94 -3.79 -12.94
CA TYR A 24 -7.15 -2.39 -13.27
C TYR A 24 -5.78 -1.73 -13.37
N TYR A 25 -5.46 -1.11 -14.48
CA TYR A 25 -4.16 -0.51 -14.67
C TYR A 25 -4.07 0.88 -14.02
N ALA A 26 -3.00 1.14 -13.29
CA ALA A 26 -2.81 2.43 -12.61
C ALA A 26 -2.83 3.62 -13.58
N THR A 27 -2.36 3.42 -14.81
CA THR A 27 -2.39 4.42 -15.89
C THR A 27 -3.80 4.88 -16.26
N ASP A 28 -4.82 4.04 -16.10
CA ASP A 28 -6.22 4.38 -16.41
C ASP A 28 -6.77 5.45 -15.44
N PHE A 29 -6.11 5.64 -14.30
CA PHE A 29 -6.44 6.65 -13.29
C PHE A 29 -5.56 7.90 -13.39
N GLY A 30 -4.75 8.01 -14.45
CA GLY A 30 -3.86 9.14 -14.69
C GLY A 30 -2.51 9.05 -13.97
N VAL A 31 -2.15 7.86 -13.48
CA VAL A 31 -0.82 7.60 -12.87
C VAL A 31 0.25 7.62 -13.95
N LYS A 32 1.33 8.38 -13.72
CA LYS A 32 2.46 8.54 -14.64
C LYS A 32 3.69 7.79 -14.15
N ALA A 33 4.31 7.05 -15.06
CA ALA A 33 5.47 6.19 -14.80
C ALA A 33 6.82 6.91 -15.00
N ASP A 34 6.87 8.24 -14.87
CA ASP A 34 8.01 9.09 -15.25
C ASP A 34 9.04 9.32 -14.12
N GLY A 35 8.77 8.83 -12.91
CA GLY A 35 9.61 8.98 -11.73
C GLY A 35 9.69 10.40 -11.16
N LYS A 36 8.89 11.34 -11.67
CA LYS A 36 8.90 12.77 -11.31
C LYS A 36 7.53 13.27 -10.86
N THR A 37 6.47 12.89 -11.57
CA THR A 37 5.10 13.29 -11.23
C THR A 37 4.70 12.67 -9.90
N LEU A 38 4.23 13.49 -8.96
CA LEU A 38 3.63 13.00 -7.72
C LEU A 38 2.25 12.40 -8.02
N ASN A 39 2.13 11.09 -7.89
CA ASN A 39 0.94 10.32 -8.25
C ASN A 39 0.01 10.00 -7.08
N THR A 40 0.26 10.52 -5.87
CA THR A 40 -0.47 10.14 -4.64
C THR A 40 -1.98 10.12 -4.84
N SER A 41 -2.55 11.21 -5.33
CA SER A 41 -4.00 11.32 -5.54
C SER A 41 -4.53 10.40 -6.65
N SER A 42 -3.76 10.23 -7.73
CA SER A 42 -4.13 9.34 -8.84
C SER A 42 -4.10 7.87 -8.43
N ILE A 43 -3.08 7.46 -7.67
CA ILE A 43 -2.99 6.09 -7.11
C ILE A 43 -4.14 5.87 -6.12
N GLN A 44 -4.40 6.84 -5.23
CA GLN A 44 -5.50 6.72 -4.27
C GLN A 44 -6.84 6.58 -4.98
N LYS A 45 -7.08 7.36 -6.03
CA LYS A 45 -8.28 7.23 -6.86
C LYS A 45 -8.43 5.83 -7.46
N GLY A 46 -7.32 5.23 -7.92
CA GLY A 46 -7.31 3.85 -8.40
C GLY A 46 -7.67 2.84 -7.30
N ILE A 47 -7.07 2.96 -6.12
CA ILE A 47 -7.37 2.11 -4.95
C ILE A 47 -8.86 2.23 -4.58
N ASP A 48 -9.38 3.46 -4.50
CA ASP A 48 -10.76 3.74 -4.14
C ASP A 48 -11.74 3.14 -5.15
N PHE A 49 -11.42 3.26 -6.42
CA PHE A 49 -12.22 2.67 -7.50
C PHE A 49 -12.25 1.14 -7.42
N VAL A 50 -11.07 0.50 -7.30
CA VAL A 50 -10.98 -0.97 -7.21
C VAL A 50 -11.75 -1.49 -6.00
N ASN A 51 -11.62 -0.84 -4.84
CA ASN A 51 -12.40 -1.16 -3.65
C ASN A 51 -13.91 -1.05 -3.91
N ALA A 52 -14.37 0.05 -4.54
CA ALA A 52 -15.78 0.27 -4.88
C ALA A 52 -16.34 -0.75 -5.89
N GLN A 53 -15.48 -1.38 -6.71
CA GLN A 53 -15.87 -2.47 -7.61
C GLN A 53 -15.92 -3.85 -6.92
N GLY A 54 -15.74 -3.91 -5.60
CA GLY A 54 -15.73 -5.15 -4.82
C GLY A 54 -14.36 -5.78 -4.66
N GLY A 55 -13.31 -5.17 -5.23
CA GLY A 55 -11.93 -5.61 -5.12
C GLY A 55 -11.27 -5.95 -6.45
N GLY A 56 -9.98 -6.30 -6.36
CA GLY A 56 -9.16 -6.62 -7.52
C GLY A 56 -7.71 -6.20 -7.34
N ARG A 57 -6.97 -6.18 -8.45
CA ARG A 57 -5.58 -5.73 -8.45
C ARG A 57 -5.46 -4.37 -9.15
N LEU A 58 -4.80 -3.41 -8.50
CA LEU A 58 -4.32 -2.19 -9.15
C LEU A 58 -2.91 -2.47 -9.67
N VAL A 59 -2.76 -2.56 -10.99
CA VAL A 59 -1.55 -3.05 -11.66
C VAL A 59 -0.67 -1.88 -12.08
N PHE A 60 0.60 -1.96 -11.70
CA PHE A 60 1.66 -1.05 -12.11
C PHE A 60 2.58 -1.80 -13.08
N THR A 61 2.64 -1.37 -14.33
CA THR A 61 3.55 -1.91 -15.34
C THR A 61 4.97 -1.37 -15.15
N ALA A 62 5.94 -1.81 -15.97
CA ALA A 62 7.32 -1.32 -15.87
C ALA A 62 7.39 0.23 -15.92
N GLY A 63 8.10 0.84 -14.96
CA GLY A 63 8.25 2.29 -14.84
C GLY A 63 8.43 2.75 -13.40
N ASN A 64 8.60 4.06 -13.20
CA ASN A 64 8.85 4.67 -11.91
C ASN A 64 7.67 5.56 -11.48
N TYR A 65 7.07 5.28 -10.34
CA TYR A 65 5.84 5.91 -9.85
C TYR A 65 6.08 6.61 -8.53
N GLN A 66 6.30 7.93 -8.55
CA GLN A 66 6.52 8.68 -7.32
C GLN A 66 5.21 8.90 -6.57
N THR A 67 5.23 8.66 -5.25
CA THR A 67 4.08 8.87 -4.37
C THR A 67 4.49 9.32 -2.98
N GLY A 68 3.60 10.03 -2.29
CA GLY A 68 3.60 10.19 -0.84
C GLY A 68 2.79 9.08 -0.18
N THR A 69 1.99 9.43 0.83
CA THR A 69 1.14 8.46 1.54
C THR A 69 -0.08 8.05 0.70
N ILE A 70 -0.27 6.74 0.56
CA ILE A 70 -1.48 6.12 0.01
C ILE A 70 -2.11 5.18 1.03
N TYR A 71 -3.43 5.06 1.02
CA TYR A 71 -4.21 4.22 1.93
C TYR A 71 -4.80 3.02 1.16
N LEU A 72 -4.28 1.84 1.47
CA LEU A 72 -4.80 0.60 0.90
C LEU A 72 -6.15 0.25 1.54
N LYS A 73 -7.09 -0.22 0.73
CA LYS A 73 -8.45 -0.54 1.14
C LYS A 73 -8.76 -2.02 0.99
N SER A 74 -9.76 -2.48 1.72
CA SER A 74 -10.18 -3.89 1.71
C SER A 74 -10.43 -4.43 0.30
N ASN A 75 -10.03 -5.67 0.09
CA ASN A 75 -10.13 -6.41 -1.16
C ASN A 75 -9.27 -5.83 -2.31
N VAL A 76 -8.32 -4.95 -2.02
CA VAL A 76 -7.42 -4.35 -3.03
C VAL A 76 -6.01 -4.89 -2.89
N THR A 77 -5.43 -5.31 -4.00
CA THR A 77 -4.03 -5.70 -4.12
C THR A 77 -3.29 -4.71 -5.03
N LEU A 78 -2.22 -4.10 -4.53
CA LEU A 78 -1.26 -3.41 -5.40
C LEU A 78 -0.38 -4.47 -6.07
N HIS A 79 -0.41 -4.54 -7.39
CA HIS A 79 0.40 -5.49 -8.15
C HIS A 79 1.45 -4.75 -8.95
N LEU A 80 2.72 -4.90 -8.57
CA LEU A 80 3.84 -4.27 -9.25
C LEU A 80 4.51 -5.31 -10.14
N GLU A 81 4.37 -5.17 -11.46
CA GLU A 81 5.04 -6.02 -12.43
C GLU A 81 6.56 -5.88 -12.37
N GLU A 82 7.28 -6.78 -13.01
CA GLU A 82 8.72 -6.70 -13.14
C GLU A 82 9.12 -5.37 -13.82
N GLY A 83 10.06 -4.64 -13.23
CA GLY A 83 10.46 -3.32 -13.69
C GLY A 83 9.59 -2.15 -13.20
N ALA A 84 8.47 -2.42 -12.51
CA ALA A 84 7.71 -1.38 -11.82
C ALA A 84 8.39 -0.99 -10.50
N THR A 85 8.53 0.31 -10.26
CA THR A 85 9.05 0.83 -8.98
C THR A 85 8.12 1.90 -8.42
N LEU A 86 7.57 1.65 -7.25
CA LEU A 86 6.88 2.67 -6.47
C LEU A 86 7.93 3.44 -5.67
N LEU A 87 8.09 4.73 -5.97
CA LEU A 87 9.11 5.60 -5.38
C LEU A 87 8.50 6.49 -4.30
N GLY A 88 9.04 6.49 -3.11
CA GLY A 88 8.70 7.46 -2.08
C GLY A 88 9.05 8.88 -2.50
N SER A 89 8.21 9.85 -2.19
CA SER A 89 8.57 11.26 -2.35
C SER A 89 9.75 11.63 -1.44
N THR A 90 10.63 12.49 -1.89
CA THR A 90 11.69 13.03 -1.05
C THR A 90 11.28 14.34 -0.33
N ASN A 91 10.05 14.79 -0.58
CA ASN A 91 9.44 15.91 0.10
C ASN A 91 8.63 15.40 1.31
N PRO A 92 9.01 15.73 2.56
CA PRO A 92 8.35 15.22 3.76
C PRO A 92 6.87 15.65 3.89
N TRP A 93 6.45 16.72 3.24
CA TRP A 93 5.06 17.18 3.27
C TRP A 93 4.12 16.38 2.36
N ASP A 94 4.66 15.50 1.52
CA ASP A 94 3.85 14.57 0.73
C ASP A 94 3.39 13.35 1.54
N TYR A 95 3.82 13.25 2.82
CA TYR A 95 3.45 12.16 3.70
C TYR A 95 2.50 12.62 4.80
N GLU A 96 1.51 11.79 5.07
CA GLU A 96 0.58 11.97 6.17
C GLU A 96 1.01 11.16 7.39
N LYS A 97 0.66 11.67 8.57
CA LYS A 97 0.81 10.94 9.83
C LYS A 97 -0.49 10.23 10.16
N ASP A 98 -0.38 8.98 10.55
CA ASP A 98 -1.52 8.29 11.16
C ASP A 98 -2.00 9.07 12.40
N PRO A 99 -3.30 9.37 12.51
CA PRO A 99 -3.84 10.22 13.58
C PRO A 99 -3.68 9.61 14.99
N TYR A 100 -3.54 8.28 15.10
CA TYR A 100 -3.45 7.56 16.37
C TYR A 100 -2.01 7.36 16.81
N ILE A 101 -1.17 6.82 15.93
CA ILE A 101 0.23 6.46 16.26
C ILE A 101 1.23 7.53 15.84
N ARG A 102 0.80 8.51 15.02
CA ARG A 102 1.59 9.65 14.54
C ARG A 102 2.85 9.27 13.71
N TRP A 103 2.89 8.05 13.18
CA TRP A 103 3.94 7.62 12.26
C TRP A 103 3.60 8.00 10.82
N MET A 104 4.63 8.22 10.00
CA MET A 104 4.50 8.38 8.57
C MET A 104 4.74 7.05 7.84
N SER A 105 4.04 6.83 6.73
CA SER A 105 4.30 5.69 5.84
C SER A 105 3.94 6.03 4.40
N MET A 106 4.57 5.33 3.45
CA MET A 106 4.16 5.37 2.04
C MET A 106 2.83 4.65 1.84
N ILE A 107 2.67 3.49 2.44
CA ILE A 107 1.47 2.66 2.28
C ILE A 107 0.90 2.35 3.66
N PHE A 108 -0.28 2.91 3.91
CA PHE A 108 -1.06 2.63 5.10
C PHE A 108 -2.21 1.66 4.82
N ALA A 109 -2.54 0.83 5.80
CA ALA A 109 -3.84 0.17 5.91
C ALA A 109 -4.22 0.08 7.39
N VAL A 110 -5.45 0.49 7.73
CA VAL A 110 -5.98 0.39 9.09
C VAL A 110 -7.36 -0.24 9.03
N LYS A 111 -7.54 -1.34 9.78
CA LYS A 111 -8.81 -2.09 9.85
C LYS A 111 -9.31 -2.53 8.47
N GLN A 112 -8.40 -2.99 7.62
CA GLN A 112 -8.71 -3.49 6.29
C GLN A 112 -8.57 -5.01 6.23
N GLN A 113 -9.25 -5.64 5.28
CA GLN A 113 -9.22 -7.09 5.09
C GLN A 113 -8.94 -7.47 3.63
N ASN A 114 -8.33 -8.65 3.43
CA ASN A 114 -8.01 -9.17 2.10
C ASN A 114 -7.18 -8.18 1.28
N ILE A 115 -6.14 -7.61 1.87
CA ILE A 115 -5.27 -6.65 1.21
C ILE A 115 -3.96 -7.30 0.78
N GLY A 116 -3.35 -6.76 -0.26
CA GLY A 116 -2.09 -7.32 -0.75
C GLY A 116 -1.17 -6.33 -1.44
N ILE A 117 0.12 -6.68 -1.43
CA ILE A 117 1.13 -6.09 -2.31
C ILE A 117 1.90 -7.26 -2.91
N THR A 118 1.85 -7.39 -4.24
CA THR A 118 2.38 -8.56 -4.93
C THR A 118 3.13 -8.18 -6.20
N GLY A 119 3.83 -9.14 -6.79
CA GLY A 119 4.54 -8.97 -8.06
C GLY A 119 6.04 -8.89 -7.89
N LYS A 120 6.77 -8.74 -8.99
CA LYS A 120 8.24 -8.71 -9.02
C LYS A 120 8.84 -7.31 -9.03
N GLY A 121 8.00 -6.29 -8.76
CA GLY A 121 8.44 -4.90 -8.72
C GLY A 121 9.14 -4.52 -7.41
N THR A 122 9.36 -3.23 -7.25
CA THR A 122 10.09 -2.66 -6.11
C THR A 122 9.28 -1.55 -5.44
N ILE A 123 9.31 -1.50 -4.11
CA ILE A 123 8.96 -0.32 -3.33
C ILE A 123 10.26 0.26 -2.79
N ASN A 124 10.58 1.49 -3.18
CA ASN A 124 11.78 2.20 -2.76
C ASN A 124 11.41 3.50 -2.04
N GLY A 125 11.64 3.54 -0.74
CA GLY A 125 11.31 4.68 0.11
C GLY A 125 12.17 5.91 -0.11
N ARG A 126 13.30 5.80 -0.83
CA ARG A 126 14.32 6.86 -1.00
C ARG A 126 14.69 7.52 0.34
N GLY A 127 14.78 6.69 1.39
CA GLY A 127 14.88 7.16 2.77
C GLY A 127 16.10 8.01 3.06
N PHE A 128 17.23 7.73 2.42
CA PHE A 128 18.43 8.55 2.57
C PHE A 128 18.19 9.99 2.07
N GLN A 129 17.60 10.15 0.88
CA GLN A 129 17.30 11.46 0.32
C GLN A 129 16.24 12.19 1.15
N THR A 130 15.20 11.49 1.56
CA THR A 130 14.14 12.06 2.40
C THR A 130 14.70 12.54 3.75
N ALA A 131 15.53 11.73 4.41
CA ALA A 131 16.14 12.09 5.68
C ALA A 131 17.07 13.29 5.55
N ASN A 132 17.90 13.37 4.52
CA ASN A 132 18.78 14.50 4.27
C ASN A 132 18.01 15.80 3.98
N ASN A 133 16.95 15.73 3.18
CA ASN A 133 16.09 16.88 2.94
C ASN A 133 15.46 17.38 4.25
N MET A 134 15.04 16.48 5.13
CA MET A 134 14.49 16.86 6.43
C MET A 134 15.53 17.52 7.32
N VAL A 135 16.78 17.04 7.34
CA VAL A 135 17.89 17.67 8.07
C VAL A 135 18.13 19.09 7.55
N ASP A 136 18.19 19.27 6.22
CA ASP A 136 18.34 20.59 5.61
C ASP A 136 17.20 21.54 6.03
N TYR A 137 15.96 21.07 6.00
CA TYR A 137 14.82 21.88 6.42
C TYR A 137 14.83 22.24 7.91
N ILE A 138 15.31 21.34 8.77
CA ILE A 138 15.51 21.61 10.21
C ILE A 138 16.57 22.69 10.38
N GLN A 139 17.72 22.55 9.73
CA GLN A 139 18.83 23.50 9.83
C GLN A 139 18.44 24.90 9.32
N ARG A 140 17.56 24.98 8.34
CA ARG A 140 17.03 26.23 7.80
C ARG A 140 15.84 26.77 8.59
N GLY A 141 15.41 26.11 9.66
CA GLY A 141 14.25 26.51 10.46
C GLY A 141 12.90 26.38 9.74
N ILE A 142 12.85 25.62 8.64
CA ILE A 142 11.63 25.37 7.85
C ILE A 142 10.80 24.23 8.45
N TYR A 143 11.48 23.25 9.03
CA TYR A 143 10.86 22.10 9.70
C TYR A 143 11.12 22.19 11.21
N GLU A 144 10.06 21.99 12.02
CA GLU A 144 10.16 22.06 13.47
C GLU A 144 11.01 20.92 14.05
N ASP A 145 11.94 21.27 14.94
CA ASP A 145 12.74 20.34 15.74
C ASP A 145 12.52 20.64 17.24
N PRO A 146 11.37 20.28 17.81
CA PRO A 146 11.02 20.64 19.17
C PRO A 146 11.97 20.05 20.23
N LEU A 147 12.65 18.98 19.90
CA LEU A 147 13.61 18.29 20.77
C LEU A 147 15.06 18.77 20.52
N LYS A 148 15.28 19.67 19.57
CA LYS A 148 16.60 20.19 19.19
C LYS A 148 17.64 19.09 18.90
N LEU A 149 17.21 18.03 18.23
CA LEU A 149 18.07 16.88 17.91
C LEU A 149 18.95 17.12 16.70
N GLY A 150 18.67 18.16 15.89
CA GLY A 150 19.33 18.43 14.61
C GLY A 150 19.06 17.36 13.55
N ARG A 151 18.09 16.49 13.79
CA ARG A 151 17.67 15.38 12.91
C ARG A 151 16.18 15.10 13.05
N PRO A 152 15.51 14.52 12.01
CA PRO A 152 14.11 14.20 12.10
C PRO A 152 13.85 13.12 13.16
N ASN A 153 12.77 13.30 13.91
CA ASN A 153 12.26 12.25 14.80
C ASN A 153 11.83 11.02 13.97
N GLU A 154 11.85 9.85 14.58
CA GLU A 154 11.44 8.60 13.93
C GLU A 154 10.02 8.67 13.38
N THR A 155 9.10 9.29 14.09
CA THR A 155 7.71 9.46 13.65
C THR A 155 7.55 10.35 12.41
N ASN A 156 8.56 11.16 12.10
CA ASN A 156 8.60 12.06 10.94
C ASN A 156 9.30 11.43 9.72
N ARG A 157 9.85 10.23 9.87
CA ARG A 157 10.52 9.50 8.80
C ARG A 157 9.59 8.42 8.25
N PRO A 158 9.17 8.47 6.98
CA PRO A 158 8.22 7.50 6.46
C PRO A 158 8.78 6.09 6.42
N GLN A 159 7.96 5.14 6.86
CA GLN A 159 8.14 3.72 6.61
C GLN A 159 7.69 3.40 5.18
N ASN A 160 8.09 2.27 4.62
CA ASN A 160 7.53 1.83 3.35
C ASN A 160 6.10 1.32 3.52
N ILE A 161 5.86 0.48 4.53
CA ILE A 161 4.55 -0.14 4.79
C ILE A 161 4.22 -0.06 6.28
N TYR A 162 2.99 0.36 6.59
CA TYR A 162 2.42 0.26 7.93
C TYR A 162 0.97 -0.23 7.86
N PHE A 163 0.73 -1.45 8.37
CA PHE A 163 -0.61 -2.02 8.46
C PHE A 163 -0.97 -2.26 9.91
N ARG A 164 -2.20 -1.89 10.28
CA ARG A 164 -2.72 -2.02 11.63
C ARG A 164 -4.11 -2.62 11.65
N GLU A 165 -4.33 -3.58 12.57
CA GLU A 165 -5.62 -4.25 12.76
C GLU A 165 -6.20 -4.78 11.43
N CYS A 166 -5.33 -5.29 10.54
CA CYS A 166 -5.72 -5.80 9.24
C CYS A 166 -5.80 -7.33 9.26
N GLU A 167 -6.67 -7.89 8.40
CA GLU A 167 -6.90 -9.34 8.28
C GLU A 167 -6.57 -9.82 6.87
N ASN A 168 -6.06 -11.06 6.74
CA ASN A 168 -5.70 -11.68 5.45
C ASN A 168 -4.77 -10.79 4.61
N VAL A 169 -3.60 -10.48 5.16
CA VAL A 169 -2.57 -9.64 4.52
C VAL A 169 -1.64 -10.50 3.67
N THR A 170 -1.45 -10.16 2.42
CA THR A 170 -0.52 -10.84 1.51
C THR A 170 0.57 -9.90 1.01
N ILE A 171 1.83 -10.17 1.37
CA ILE A 171 3.01 -9.51 0.77
C ILE A 171 3.84 -10.61 0.10
N LYS A 172 3.96 -10.55 -1.22
CA LYS A 172 4.57 -11.65 -1.98
C LYS A 172 5.37 -11.18 -3.19
N ASP A 173 6.57 -11.74 -3.33
CA ASP A 173 7.48 -11.60 -4.48
C ASP A 173 7.95 -10.15 -4.77
N ILE A 174 7.72 -9.23 -3.82
CA ILE A 174 8.06 -7.80 -3.94
C ILE A 174 9.41 -7.48 -3.29
N THR A 175 10.15 -6.55 -3.87
CA THR A 175 11.38 -6.01 -3.27
C THR A 175 11.07 -4.74 -2.48
N LEU A 176 11.45 -4.69 -1.19
CA LEU A 176 11.33 -3.51 -0.34
C LEU A 176 12.72 -2.96 -0.03
N ARG A 177 12.97 -1.67 -0.29
CA ARG A 177 14.29 -1.06 -0.07
C ARG A 177 14.21 0.40 0.35
N ASP A 178 15.33 0.88 0.88
CA ASP A 178 15.61 2.27 1.24
C ASP A 178 14.47 2.98 2.03
N PRO A 179 13.96 2.42 3.14
CA PRO A 179 12.99 3.13 3.97
C PRO A 179 13.67 4.30 4.69
N ALA A 180 12.94 5.39 4.97
CA ALA A 180 13.47 6.46 5.81
C ALA A 180 13.41 6.11 7.31
N SER A 181 12.60 5.12 7.67
CA SER A 181 12.49 4.52 9.00
C SER A 181 12.45 3.00 8.86
N TRP A 182 11.43 2.31 9.34
CA TRP A 182 11.30 0.87 9.19
C TRP A 182 10.78 0.50 7.79
N ASN A 183 11.15 -0.70 7.35
CA ASN A 183 10.72 -1.14 6.03
C ASN A 183 9.25 -1.53 6.02
N GLN A 184 8.83 -2.27 7.05
CA GLN A 184 7.45 -2.71 7.20
C GLN A 184 7.10 -2.93 8.68
N THR A 185 5.87 -2.60 9.02
CA THR A 185 5.28 -2.80 10.33
C THR A 185 3.89 -3.41 10.19
N TYR A 186 3.61 -4.45 10.95
CA TYR A 186 2.31 -5.08 11.08
C TYR A 186 1.91 -5.06 12.56
N ASP A 187 0.95 -4.19 12.90
CA ASP A 187 0.47 -3.99 14.25
C ASP A 187 -0.92 -4.63 14.39
N GLN A 188 -1.03 -5.65 15.25
CA GLN A 188 -2.27 -6.39 15.51
C GLN A 188 -2.94 -6.95 14.25
N CYS A 189 -2.16 -7.31 13.22
CA CYS A 189 -2.67 -7.95 12.02
C CYS A 189 -2.83 -9.46 12.23
N MET A 190 -3.85 -10.05 11.58
CA MET A 190 -4.16 -11.48 11.62
C MET A 190 -4.25 -12.07 10.21
N ASN A 191 -3.82 -13.32 10.05
CA ASN A 191 -3.98 -14.13 8.82
C ASN A 191 -4.72 -15.41 9.15
#